data_c9d64ca7a18b4697c755e21f36c7fdb7
#
_entry.id   c9d64ca7a18b4697c755e21f36c7fdb7
#
_cell.length_a   1.000
_cell.length_b   1.000
_cell.length_c   1.000
_cell.angle_alpha   90.00
_cell.angle_beta   90.00
_cell.angle_gamma   90.00
#
_symmetry.space_group_name_H-M   'P 1'
#
loop_
_entity.id
_entity.type
_entity.pdbx_description
1 polymer ?
#
loop_
_entity_poly.entity_id
_entity_poly.type
_entity_poly.pdbx_seq_one_letter_code
_entity_poly.pdbx_strand_id
1 'polypeptide(L)'
;MEMVKEQELILVLDFGSQYNQLITRRIREMGVYSELHDHEISIEEIKRMNPKGIILSGGPNSVYEEGSFTIDPEIYNLGIPVLGICYGMQLTTKLLGGKVERANEREYGKAIINAKSDELFFGLPSEQTVWMSHSDKVIEIPEGFEVIADSPSTNYAAIEDKSRRIYGVQFHPEVRHTEYGNDLLRNFVRRVCNCTGEWTMENFIEIEIEKIREQVGDRKVLCAMSGGVDSSVVAVLLHKAIGNQLTCIFVDHGLLRKGEGDMVMEQFGEGFDMNIIRVNAQDRFMDKLKGVSDPEQKRKIIGNEFVYVFDDEAAKLTDVDFLAQGTLYTDVIESGTKTAQTIKSHHNVGGLPEDMEFELIEPINTLFKDEVRALGIELGIPEHLVWRQPFPGPGLGIRVLGEITEDKLEIVRESEAILREVVREEGLERDIWQYFTVLPGIQSVGVMGDYRTYDHTVGIRAVTSIDGMTSDFARIDWEVLQKISSRIVNEVDHVNRVVYDITSKPPSTIEWE
;
A
#
# COMPACT_ATOMS: atom_id res chain seq x y z
N MET A 1 5.96 -4.15 -35.99
CA MET A 1 5.94 -4.97 -34.77
C MET A 1 7.16 -4.53 -33.96
N GLU A 2 7.01 -3.47 -33.19
CA GLU A 2 8.02 -3.14 -32.17
C GLU A 2 7.90 -4.22 -31.11
N MET A 3 9.06 -4.84 -30.78
CA MET A 3 9.11 -5.84 -29.73
C MET A 3 8.67 -5.16 -28.43
N VAL A 4 7.65 -5.73 -27.75
CA VAL A 4 7.35 -5.38 -26.37
C VAL A 4 8.68 -5.50 -25.62
N LYS A 5 9.20 -4.40 -25.08
CA LYS A 5 10.44 -4.42 -24.31
C LYS A 5 10.22 -5.37 -23.13
N GLU A 6 11.02 -6.44 -23.05
CA GLU A 6 11.03 -7.32 -21.89
C GLU A 6 11.39 -6.48 -20.66
N GLN A 7 10.48 -6.44 -19.71
CA GLN A 7 10.64 -5.67 -18.47
C GLN A 7 11.81 -6.25 -17.65
N GLU A 8 12.78 -5.40 -17.28
CA GLU A 8 13.89 -5.82 -16.42
C GLU A 8 13.37 -6.18 -15.05
N LEU A 9 13.57 -7.43 -14.62
CA LEU A 9 13.06 -7.97 -13.36
C LEU A 9 14.19 -8.27 -12.38
N ILE A 10 14.07 -7.82 -11.14
CA ILE A 10 14.79 -8.35 -9.97
C ILE A 10 13.83 -9.22 -9.17
N LEU A 11 14.17 -10.50 -9.05
CA LEU A 11 13.40 -11.47 -8.27
C LEU A 11 13.84 -11.44 -6.81
N VAL A 12 12.91 -11.22 -5.88
CA VAL A 12 13.17 -11.27 -4.44
C VAL A 12 12.53 -12.54 -3.89
N LEU A 13 13.31 -13.40 -3.22
CA LEU A 13 12.82 -14.62 -2.58
C LEU A 13 12.64 -14.41 -1.09
N ASP A 14 11.44 -14.76 -0.60
CA ASP A 14 11.04 -14.56 0.79
C ASP A 14 11.39 -15.76 1.68
N PHE A 15 12.19 -15.50 2.70
CA PHE A 15 12.53 -16.45 3.76
C PHE A 15 11.88 -16.09 5.10
N GLY A 16 10.75 -15.37 5.08
CA GLY A 16 10.01 -14.95 6.28
C GLY A 16 10.53 -13.67 6.92
N SER A 17 11.24 -12.83 6.19
CA SER A 17 11.71 -11.53 6.68
C SER A 17 10.56 -10.56 6.89
N GLN A 18 10.63 -9.76 7.96
CA GLN A 18 9.76 -8.60 8.15
C GLN A 18 10.03 -7.48 7.12
N TYR A 19 11.15 -7.54 6.41
CA TYR A 19 11.62 -6.49 5.48
C TYR A 19 11.59 -6.90 4.01
N ASN A 20 11.02 -8.06 3.66
CA ASN A 20 10.97 -8.57 2.28
C ASN A 20 10.28 -7.60 1.30
N GLN A 21 9.12 -7.05 1.67
CA GLN A 21 8.42 -6.03 0.87
C GLN A 21 9.24 -4.74 0.75
N LEU A 22 10.01 -4.39 1.78
CA LEU A 22 10.86 -3.21 1.76
C LEU A 22 12.00 -3.36 0.76
N ILE A 23 12.60 -4.57 0.62
CA ILE A 23 13.60 -4.86 -0.42
C ILE A 23 12.99 -4.60 -1.80
N THR A 24 11.82 -5.19 -2.09
CA THR A 24 11.09 -5.01 -3.35
C THR A 24 10.83 -3.53 -3.65
N ARG A 25 10.33 -2.77 -2.67
CA ARG A 25 10.09 -1.32 -2.82
C ARG A 25 11.36 -0.53 -3.11
N ARG A 26 12.48 -0.82 -2.41
CA ARG A 26 13.76 -0.14 -2.64
C ARG A 26 14.27 -0.34 -4.07
N ILE A 27 14.11 -1.53 -4.62
CA ILE A 27 14.49 -1.80 -6.02
C ILE A 27 13.63 -0.98 -7.00
N ARG A 28 12.31 -0.91 -6.76
CA ARG A 28 11.38 -0.13 -7.59
C ARG A 28 11.63 1.38 -7.50
N GLU A 29 11.96 1.90 -6.31
CA GLU A 29 12.40 3.28 -6.13
C GLU A 29 13.65 3.64 -6.97
N MET A 30 14.42 2.64 -7.39
CA MET A 30 15.57 2.79 -8.30
C MET A 30 15.19 2.69 -9.79
N GLY A 31 13.91 2.59 -10.09
CA GLY A 31 13.39 2.48 -11.45
C GLY A 31 13.58 1.08 -12.07
N VAL A 32 13.64 0.02 -11.26
CA VAL A 32 13.70 -1.36 -11.75
C VAL A 32 12.55 -2.17 -11.16
N TYR A 33 11.85 -2.90 -12.01
CA TYR A 33 10.77 -3.75 -11.59
C TYR A 33 11.26 -4.90 -10.71
N SER A 34 10.51 -5.23 -9.68
CA SER A 34 10.85 -6.34 -8.79
C SER A 34 9.59 -7.05 -8.31
N GLU A 35 9.68 -8.36 -8.15
CA GLU A 35 8.63 -9.22 -7.61
C GLU A 35 9.11 -10.00 -6.40
N LEU A 36 8.21 -10.19 -5.45
CA LEU A 36 8.42 -11.01 -4.25
C LEU A 36 7.75 -12.37 -4.45
N HIS A 37 8.54 -13.44 -4.36
CA HIS A 37 8.07 -14.81 -4.47
C HIS A 37 8.50 -15.64 -3.26
N ASP A 38 7.75 -16.72 -3.01
CA ASP A 38 8.10 -17.70 -1.99
C ASP A 38 9.42 -18.41 -2.33
N HIS A 39 10.19 -18.80 -1.31
CA HIS A 39 11.44 -19.53 -1.47
C HIS A 39 11.28 -20.92 -2.13
N GLU A 40 10.08 -21.48 -2.15
CA GLU A 40 9.75 -22.76 -2.80
C GLU A 40 9.56 -22.64 -4.34
N ILE A 41 9.78 -21.45 -4.93
CA ILE A 41 9.67 -21.24 -6.39
C ILE A 41 10.56 -22.21 -7.15
N SER A 42 10.04 -22.80 -8.23
CA SER A 42 10.79 -23.76 -9.04
C SER A 42 11.85 -23.09 -9.93
N ILE A 43 12.91 -23.84 -10.22
CA ILE A 43 13.98 -23.38 -11.15
C ILE A 43 13.41 -23.10 -12.56
N GLU A 44 12.44 -23.93 -13.00
CA GLU A 44 11.75 -23.73 -14.29
C GLU A 44 11.01 -22.40 -14.32
N GLU A 45 10.37 -22.03 -13.24
CA GLU A 45 9.67 -20.76 -13.13
C GLU A 45 10.61 -19.58 -13.11
N ILE A 46 11.71 -19.64 -12.36
CA ILE A 46 12.78 -18.63 -12.38
C ILE A 46 13.32 -18.44 -13.80
N LYS A 47 13.60 -19.55 -14.53
CA LYS A 47 14.06 -19.49 -15.92
C LYS A 47 13.04 -18.84 -16.85
N ARG A 48 11.74 -19.12 -16.65
CA ARG A 48 10.65 -18.50 -17.43
C ARG A 48 10.55 -17.01 -17.17
N MET A 49 10.71 -16.58 -15.91
CA MET A 49 10.70 -15.17 -15.52
C MET A 49 11.92 -14.40 -16.04
N ASN A 50 13.01 -15.07 -16.31
CA ASN A 50 14.27 -14.51 -16.85
C ASN A 50 14.75 -13.26 -16.08
N PRO A 51 14.91 -13.30 -14.75
CA PRO A 51 15.30 -12.13 -13.98
C PRO A 51 16.74 -11.71 -14.26
N LYS A 52 16.99 -10.40 -14.19
CA LYS A 52 18.34 -9.82 -14.31
C LYS A 52 19.19 -10.04 -13.05
N GLY A 53 18.54 -10.27 -11.91
CA GLY A 53 19.18 -10.56 -10.63
C GLY A 53 18.21 -11.19 -9.65
N ILE A 54 18.74 -11.88 -8.64
CA ILE A 54 17.98 -12.53 -7.58
C ILE A 54 18.47 -12.02 -6.24
N ILE A 55 17.53 -11.66 -5.35
CA ILE A 55 17.84 -11.27 -3.96
C ILE A 55 17.19 -12.29 -3.03
N LEU A 56 18.01 -12.88 -2.15
CA LEU A 56 17.56 -13.77 -1.08
C LEU A 56 17.38 -12.92 0.17
N SER A 57 16.16 -12.82 0.69
CA SER A 57 15.84 -11.98 1.84
C SER A 57 16.46 -12.49 3.15
N GLY A 58 16.32 -11.70 4.20
CA GLY A 58 16.52 -12.18 5.57
C GLY A 58 15.47 -13.21 5.99
N GLY A 59 15.60 -13.77 7.18
CA GLY A 59 14.65 -14.72 7.74
C GLY A 59 14.83 -14.91 9.25
N PRO A 60 13.81 -15.40 9.96
CA PRO A 60 13.85 -15.58 11.42
C PRO A 60 14.58 -16.85 11.87
N ASN A 61 14.79 -17.82 10.98
CA ASN A 61 15.29 -19.14 11.31
C ASN A 61 16.82 -19.21 11.26
N SER A 62 17.40 -20.24 11.88
CA SER A 62 18.80 -20.61 11.71
C SER A 62 18.93 -21.62 10.57
N VAL A 63 19.87 -21.38 9.64
CA VAL A 63 20.03 -22.21 8.43
C VAL A 63 20.37 -23.69 8.72
N TYR A 64 20.84 -24.03 9.91
CA TYR A 64 21.19 -25.40 10.34
C TYR A 64 20.07 -26.09 11.12
N GLU A 65 18.96 -25.42 11.44
CA GLU A 65 17.82 -26.04 12.12
C GLU A 65 17.02 -26.93 11.17
N GLU A 66 16.44 -28.00 11.70
CA GLU A 66 15.57 -28.91 10.96
C GLU A 66 14.28 -28.17 10.58
N GLY A 67 13.90 -28.22 9.30
CA GLY A 67 12.73 -27.47 8.77
C GLY A 67 13.01 -25.98 8.47
N SER A 68 14.29 -25.54 8.51
CA SER A 68 14.65 -24.20 8.05
C SER A 68 14.34 -24.02 6.55
N PHE A 69 13.96 -22.81 6.17
CA PHE A 69 13.71 -22.47 4.77
C PHE A 69 14.96 -22.69 3.91
N THR A 70 14.78 -23.24 2.74
CA THR A 70 15.87 -23.53 1.81
C THR A 70 15.43 -23.26 0.36
N ILE A 71 16.40 -23.26 -0.55
CA ILE A 71 16.16 -23.15 -2.00
C ILE A 71 16.89 -24.29 -2.72
N ASP A 72 16.52 -24.50 -3.98
CA ASP A 72 17.27 -25.39 -4.85
C ASP A 72 18.66 -24.78 -5.17
N PRO A 73 19.79 -25.46 -4.83
CA PRO A 73 21.13 -24.93 -5.11
C PRO A 73 21.42 -24.67 -6.58
N GLU A 74 20.62 -25.21 -7.50
CA GLU A 74 20.77 -24.97 -8.94
C GLU A 74 20.60 -23.49 -9.29
N ILE A 75 19.96 -22.69 -8.41
CA ILE A 75 19.84 -21.23 -8.58
C ILE A 75 21.18 -20.53 -8.78
N TYR A 76 22.26 -21.03 -8.13
CA TYR A 76 23.62 -20.48 -8.27
C TYR A 76 24.33 -20.85 -9.58
N ASN A 77 23.75 -21.78 -10.35
CA ASN A 77 24.26 -22.25 -11.64
C ASN A 77 23.55 -21.61 -12.84
N LEU A 78 22.49 -20.80 -12.58
CA LEU A 78 21.71 -20.14 -13.65
C LEU A 78 22.48 -19.02 -14.38
N GLY A 79 23.64 -18.58 -13.86
CA GLY A 79 24.39 -17.47 -14.41
C GLY A 79 23.73 -16.09 -14.13
N ILE A 80 22.72 -16.06 -13.27
CA ILE A 80 22.04 -14.86 -12.84
C ILE A 80 22.73 -14.34 -11.57
N PRO A 81 23.02 -13.03 -11.42
CA PRO A 81 23.58 -12.46 -10.19
C PRO A 81 22.69 -12.73 -8.98
N VAL A 82 23.29 -13.09 -7.86
CA VAL A 82 22.58 -13.36 -6.59
C VAL A 82 23.14 -12.49 -5.47
N LEU A 83 22.26 -11.86 -4.70
CA LEU A 83 22.59 -11.15 -3.47
C LEU A 83 21.84 -11.80 -2.27
N GLY A 84 22.55 -12.39 -1.34
CA GLY A 84 22.00 -12.87 -0.07
C GLY A 84 22.07 -11.78 1.01
N ILE A 85 20.94 -11.50 1.68
CA ILE A 85 20.84 -10.56 2.78
C ILE A 85 20.62 -11.33 4.08
N CYS A 86 21.47 -11.15 5.10
CA CYS A 86 21.37 -11.75 6.41
C CYS A 86 21.19 -13.28 6.34
N TYR A 87 19.97 -13.80 6.53
CA TYR A 87 19.68 -15.24 6.34
C TYR A 87 20.04 -15.72 4.94
N GLY A 88 19.74 -14.93 3.89
CA GLY A 88 20.07 -15.26 2.50
C GLY A 88 21.58 -15.44 2.28
N MET A 89 22.43 -14.63 2.92
CA MET A 89 23.90 -14.82 2.91
C MET A 89 24.30 -16.11 3.62
N GLN A 90 23.72 -16.39 4.79
CA GLN A 90 24.01 -17.59 5.56
C GLN A 90 23.59 -18.86 4.81
N LEU A 91 22.41 -18.82 4.17
CA LEU A 91 21.92 -19.92 3.34
C LEU A 91 22.84 -20.17 2.13
N THR A 92 23.22 -19.11 1.43
CA THR A 92 24.20 -19.17 0.32
C THR A 92 25.50 -19.82 0.78
N THR A 93 26.03 -19.36 1.92
CA THR A 93 27.25 -19.91 2.52
C THR A 93 27.13 -21.41 2.78
N LYS A 94 26.05 -21.84 3.43
CA LYS A 94 25.80 -23.26 3.75
C LYS A 94 25.67 -24.12 2.49
N LEU A 95 24.84 -23.67 1.53
CA LEU A 95 24.57 -24.46 0.31
C LEU A 95 25.79 -24.60 -0.61
N LEU A 96 26.72 -23.65 -0.55
CA LEU A 96 27.96 -23.69 -1.34
C LEU A 96 29.17 -24.27 -0.59
N GLY A 97 28.95 -24.86 0.61
CA GLY A 97 29.96 -25.64 1.34
C GLY A 97 30.74 -24.88 2.41
N GLY A 98 30.37 -23.63 2.72
CA GLY A 98 30.86 -22.92 3.90
C GLY A 98 30.17 -23.35 5.20
N LYS A 99 30.46 -22.64 6.29
CA LYS A 99 29.91 -22.97 7.61
C LYS A 99 29.29 -21.76 8.30
N VAL A 100 28.14 -22.01 8.91
CA VAL A 100 27.38 -21.05 9.73
C VAL A 100 27.17 -21.67 11.11
N GLU A 101 27.42 -20.89 12.14
CA GLU A 101 27.21 -21.32 13.53
C GLU A 101 26.52 -20.23 14.35
N ARG A 102 25.93 -20.65 15.46
CA ARG A 102 25.37 -19.73 16.44
C ARG A 102 26.48 -18.85 17.02
N ALA A 103 26.28 -17.55 16.97
CA ALA A 103 27.21 -16.60 17.56
C ALA A 103 27.19 -16.69 19.10
N ASN A 104 28.35 -16.56 19.76
CA ASN A 104 28.43 -16.49 21.21
C ASN A 104 27.76 -15.21 21.74
N GLU A 105 27.85 -14.12 20.95
CA GLU A 105 27.19 -12.84 21.20
C GLU A 105 26.29 -12.53 20.03
N ARG A 106 25.04 -12.15 20.35
CA ARG A 106 24.05 -11.72 19.34
C ARG A 106 24.38 -10.31 18.90
N GLU A 107 24.14 -9.99 17.64
CA GLU A 107 24.39 -8.67 17.09
C GLU A 107 23.09 -8.03 16.59
N TYR A 108 22.59 -7.07 17.37
CA TYR A 108 21.37 -6.33 17.06
C TYR A 108 21.64 -4.84 17.17
N GLY A 109 21.25 -4.09 16.14
CA GLY A 109 21.38 -2.63 16.11
C GLY A 109 22.50 -2.15 15.19
N LYS A 110 23.02 -0.96 15.50
CA LYS A 110 24.04 -0.30 14.69
C LYS A 110 25.41 -0.96 14.88
N ALA A 111 26.07 -1.28 13.77
CA ALA A 111 27.45 -1.72 13.72
C ALA A 111 28.24 -0.92 12.69
N ILE A 112 29.54 -0.85 12.86
CA ILE A 112 30.45 -0.24 11.89
C ILE A 112 31.13 -1.34 11.10
N ILE A 113 31.10 -1.27 9.77
CA ILE A 113 31.82 -2.18 8.88
C ILE A 113 32.98 -1.44 8.21
N ASN A 114 34.00 -2.21 7.81
CA ASN A 114 35.07 -1.76 6.94
C ASN A 114 34.94 -2.47 5.58
N ALA A 115 34.45 -1.76 4.59
CA ALA A 115 34.23 -2.28 3.26
C ALA A 115 35.43 -2.05 2.33
N LYS A 116 35.72 -3.01 1.48
CA LYS A 116 36.66 -2.87 0.37
C LYS A 116 35.94 -2.26 -0.84
N SER A 117 36.66 -1.48 -1.64
CA SER A 117 36.09 -0.95 -2.88
C SER A 117 36.02 -2.04 -3.95
N ASP A 118 34.80 -2.47 -4.28
CA ASP A 118 34.49 -3.43 -5.32
C ASP A 118 33.21 -2.99 -6.10
N GLU A 119 32.55 -3.89 -6.82
CA GLU A 119 31.33 -3.55 -7.56
C GLU A 119 30.15 -3.24 -6.64
N LEU A 120 29.99 -3.98 -5.51
CA LEU A 120 28.88 -3.80 -4.60
C LEU A 120 29.03 -2.53 -3.75
N PHE A 121 30.28 -2.23 -3.30
CA PHE A 121 30.61 -1.03 -2.51
C PHE A 121 31.17 0.11 -3.36
N PHE A 122 31.01 0.08 -4.67
CA PHE A 122 31.56 1.10 -5.56
C PHE A 122 31.07 2.50 -5.20
N GLY A 123 32.03 3.42 -4.97
CA GLY A 123 31.73 4.82 -4.65
C GLY A 123 31.26 5.07 -3.23
N LEU A 124 31.22 4.05 -2.38
CA LEU A 124 30.83 4.16 -0.99
C LEU A 124 32.04 4.33 -0.08
N PRO A 125 31.91 4.98 1.09
CA PRO A 125 32.97 5.06 2.10
C PRO A 125 33.41 3.66 2.55
N SER A 126 34.68 3.50 2.90
CA SER A 126 35.18 2.24 3.47
C SER A 126 34.58 1.95 4.87
N GLU A 127 34.47 2.95 5.70
CA GLU A 127 33.82 2.85 7.01
C GLU A 127 32.36 3.30 6.90
N GLN A 128 31.41 2.43 7.29
CA GLN A 128 29.98 2.68 7.16
C GLN A 128 29.22 2.16 8.37
N THR A 129 28.14 2.87 8.75
CA THR A 129 27.19 2.40 9.75
C THR A 129 26.14 1.54 9.08
N VAL A 130 25.97 0.30 9.57
CA VAL A 130 24.98 -0.65 9.09
C VAL A 130 24.07 -1.14 10.21
N TRP A 131 22.95 -1.73 9.86
CA TRP A 131 22.01 -2.36 10.79
C TRP A 131 22.16 -3.87 10.79
N MET A 132 22.59 -4.42 11.92
CA MET A 132 22.69 -5.84 12.15
C MET A 132 21.45 -6.36 12.89
N SER A 133 21.00 -7.58 12.55
CA SER A 133 19.87 -8.23 13.21
C SER A 133 20.01 -9.76 13.09
N HIS A 134 21.00 -10.34 13.77
CA HIS A 134 21.27 -11.77 13.67
C HIS A 134 21.83 -12.38 14.96
N SER A 135 21.56 -13.67 15.14
CA SER A 135 22.12 -14.52 16.22
C SER A 135 23.11 -15.54 15.70
N ASP A 136 23.20 -15.72 14.40
CA ASP A 136 24.08 -16.67 13.74
C ASP A 136 25.09 -15.92 12.87
N LYS A 137 26.27 -16.50 12.66
CA LYS A 137 27.29 -15.90 11.83
C LYS A 137 28.00 -16.93 10.95
N VAL A 138 28.45 -16.46 9.82
CA VAL A 138 29.40 -17.20 8.96
C VAL A 138 30.73 -17.33 9.70
N ILE A 139 31.27 -18.54 9.76
CA ILE A 139 32.57 -18.82 10.35
C ILE A 139 33.60 -19.35 9.34
N GLU A 140 33.11 -19.85 8.20
CA GLU A 140 33.95 -20.29 7.09
C GLU A 140 33.23 -20.00 5.78
N ILE A 141 33.85 -19.23 4.89
CA ILE A 141 33.28 -18.89 3.56
C ILE A 141 33.49 -20.05 2.59
N PRO A 142 32.59 -20.20 1.58
CA PRO A 142 32.76 -21.25 0.58
C PRO A 142 34.00 -21.03 -0.30
N GLU A 143 34.48 -22.10 -0.96
CA GLU A 143 35.57 -22.00 -1.92
C GLU A 143 35.22 -21.05 -3.07
N GLY A 144 36.16 -20.18 -3.43
CA GLY A 144 35.99 -19.16 -4.48
C GLY A 144 35.42 -17.84 -3.99
N PHE A 145 35.00 -17.75 -2.73
CA PHE A 145 34.54 -16.49 -2.15
C PHE A 145 35.70 -15.67 -1.54
N GLU A 146 35.54 -14.35 -1.61
CA GLU A 146 36.42 -13.39 -0.96
C GLU A 146 35.64 -12.52 0.04
N VAL A 147 36.34 -12.02 1.06
CA VAL A 147 35.78 -11.08 2.03
C VAL A 147 35.86 -9.66 1.47
N ILE A 148 34.71 -8.98 1.35
CA ILE A 148 34.61 -7.62 0.86
C ILE A 148 34.20 -6.61 1.93
N ALA A 149 33.75 -7.07 3.12
CA ALA A 149 33.65 -6.24 4.31
C ALA A 149 33.79 -7.06 5.59
N ASP A 150 34.34 -6.43 6.61
CA ASP A 150 34.44 -6.96 7.98
C ASP A 150 33.87 -5.98 9.01
N SER A 151 33.68 -6.45 10.24
CA SER A 151 33.32 -5.62 11.39
C SER A 151 34.09 -6.10 12.63
N PRO A 152 34.08 -5.34 13.75
CA PRO A 152 34.68 -5.79 15.00
C PRO A 152 34.12 -7.13 15.54
N SER A 153 32.89 -7.50 15.18
CA SER A 153 32.17 -8.68 15.65
C SER A 153 32.23 -9.87 14.67
N THR A 154 32.47 -9.61 13.38
CA THR A 154 32.56 -10.65 12.34
C THR A 154 33.57 -10.29 11.26
N ASN A 155 34.38 -11.29 10.89
CA ASN A 155 35.29 -11.16 9.74
C ASN A 155 34.57 -11.23 8.39
N TYR A 156 33.25 -11.55 8.39
CA TYR A 156 32.47 -11.84 7.19
C TYR A 156 31.19 -10.98 7.19
N ALA A 157 31.35 -9.64 7.26
CA ALA A 157 30.20 -8.73 7.16
C ALA A 157 29.65 -8.67 5.74
N ALA A 158 30.52 -8.86 4.73
CA ALA A 158 30.11 -9.09 3.34
C ALA A 158 31.14 -9.97 2.60
N ILE A 159 30.63 -10.80 1.68
CA ILE A 159 31.42 -11.74 0.88
C ILE A 159 30.97 -11.70 -0.59
N GLU A 160 31.88 -12.06 -1.50
CA GLU A 160 31.56 -12.19 -2.93
C GLU A 160 32.25 -13.41 -3.58
N ASP A 161 31.59 -14.03 -4.56
CA ASP A 161 32.23 -14.78 -5.64
C ASP A 161 32.04 -13.99 -6.93
N LYS A 162 33.06 -13.27 -7.29
CA LYS A 162 33.04 -12.40 -8.46
C LYS A 162 32.87 -13.15 -9.78
N SER A 163 33.37 -14.39 -9.85
CA SER A 163 33.30 -15.20 -11.06
C SER A 163 31.87 -15.65 -11.38
N ARG A 164 31.09 -15.98 -10.34
CA ARG A 164 29.69 -16.40 -10.41
C ARG A 164 28.72 -15.23 -10.20
N ARG A 165 29.21 -14.05 -9.82
CA ARG A 165 28.42 -12.87 -9.44
C ARG A 165 27.48 -13.15 -8.27
N ILE A 166 28.00 -13.83 -7.23
CA ILE A 166 27.26 -14.15 -6.01
C ILE A 166 27.80 -13.27 -4.89
N TYR A 167 26.90 -12.57 -4.22
CA TYR A 167 27.21 -11.62 -3.14
C TYR A 167 26.43 -11.98 -1.90
N GLY A 168 26.98 -11.68 -0.74
CA GLY A 168 26.28 -11.82 0.54
C GLY A 168 26.63 -10.68 1.49
N VAL A 169 25.61 -10.14 2.18
CA VAL A 169 25.77 -9.15 3.23
C VAL A 169 25.08 -9.63 4.50
N GLN A 170 25.73 -9.53 5.66
CA GLN A 170 25.18 -9.97 6.94
C GLN A 170 24.20 -8.94 7.52
N PHE A 171 24.32 -7.71 7.14
CA PHE A 171 23.47 -6.58 7.56
C PHE A 171 22.28 -6.39 6.61
N HIS A 172 21.35 -5.50 7.00
CA HIS A 172 20.15 -5.18 6.25
C HIS A 172 20.32 -3.85 5.48
N PRO A 173 20.62 -3.88 4.17
CA PRO A 173 20.77 -2.66 3.36
C PRO A 173 19.43 -1.96 3.09
N GLU A 174 18.31 -2.67 3.19
CA GLU A 174 16.97 -2.17 2.89
C GLU A 174 16.41 -1.22 3.95
N VAL A 175 16.94 -1.27 5.19
CA VAL A 175 16.44 -0.45 6.30
C VAL A 175 17.14 0.90 6.39
N ARG A 176 16.43 1.93 6.86
CA ARG A 176 16.94 3.32 7.00
C ARG A 176 18.16 3.47 7.91
N HIS A 177 18.38 2.52 8.82
CA HIS A 177 19.49 2.57 9.77
C HIS A 177 20.84 2.16 9.14
N THR A 178 20.82 1.56 7.94
CA THR A 178 22.01 1.34 7.12
C THR A 178 22.23 2.57 6.25
N GLU A 179 23.29 3.32 6.55
CA GLU A 179 23.55 4.66 6.03
C GLU A 179 23.60 4.72 4.49
N TYR A 180 24.31 3.79 3.87
CA TYR A 180 24.47 3.70 2.41
C TYR A 180 23.75 2.48 1.82
N GLY A 181 22.74 1.96 2.50
CA GLY A 181 22.05 0.73 2.09
C GLY A 181 21.38 0.84 0.72
N ASN A 182 20.73 1.96 0.43
CA ASN A 182 20.13 2.21 -0.88
C ASN A 182 21.17 2.29 -2.00
N ASP A 183 22.35 2.87 -1.74
CA ASP A 183 23.40 2.97 -2.74
C ASP A 183 24.06 1.62 -3.00
N LEU A 184 24.19 0.76 -1.98
CA LEU A 184 24.63 -0.62 -2.13
C LEU A 184 23.64 -1.43 -3.00
N LEU A 185 22.33 -1.36 -2.69
CA LEU A 185 21.30 -2.00 -3.51
C LEU A 185 21.31 -1.47 -4.94
N ARG A 186 21.51 -0.16 -5.12
CA ARG A 186 21.66 0.47 -6.46
C ARG A 186 22.86 -0.07 -7.19
N ASN A 187 24.01 -0.25 -6.52
CA ASN A 187 25.18 -0.87 -7.14
C ASN A 187 24.91 -2.31 -7.59
N PHE A 188 24.23 -3.12 -6.74
CA PHE A 188 23.82 -4.45 -7.17
C PHE A 188 22.95 -4.41 -8.41
N VAL A 189 21.89 -3.62 -8.40
CA VAL A 189 20.92 -3.56 -9.50
C VAL A 189 21.54 -2.98 -10.79
N ARG A 190 22.28 -1.86 -10.67
CA ARG A 190 22.78 -1.11 -11.83
C ARG A 190 24.11 -1.62 -12.37
N ARG A 191 25.03 -2.02 -11.49
CA ARG A 191 26.38 -2.43 -11.88
C ARG A 191 26.51 -3.94 -12.03
N VAL A 192 26.02 -4.70 -11.04
CA VAL A 192 26.13 -6.15 -11.05
C VAL A 192 25.10 -6.77 -12.00
N CYS A 193 23.83 -6.34 -11.93
CA CYS A 193 22.74 -6.85 -12.77
C CYS A 193 22.61 -6.12 -14.13
N ASN A 194 23.29 -4.98 -14.31
CA ASN A 194 23.24 -4.13 -15.51
C ASN A 194 21.82 -3.64 -15.88
N CYS A 195 20.95 -3.41 -14.90
CA CYS A 195 19.62 -2.87 -15.18
C CYS A 195 19.71 -1.39 -15.59
N THR A 196 18.90 -0.99 -16.57
CA THR A 196 18.89 0.38 -17.13
C THR A 196 17.90 1.30 -16.41
N GLY A 197 16.84 0.74 -15.76
CA GLY A 197 15.88 1.50 -14.97
C GLY A 197 14.70 2.01 -15.75
N GLU A 198 14.06 1.14 -16.46
CA GLU A 198 12.90 1.44 -17.30
C GLU A 198 11.55 1.33 -16.55
N TRP A 199 11.56 1.01 -15.25
CA TRP A 199 10.35 1.01 -14.42
C TRP A 199 9.94 2.45 -14.09
N THR A 200 9.11 3.02 -14.97
CA THR A 200 8.48 4.34 -14.82
C THR A 200 6.98 4.19 -15.03
N MET A 201 6.19 5.10 -14.47
CA MET A 201 4.73 5.04 -14.65
C MET A 201 4.32 5.33 -16.09
N GLU A 202 5.08 6.11 -16.84
CA GLU A 202 4.89 6.31 -18.27
C GLU A 202 5.01 4.99 -19.06
N ASN A 203 6.10 4.25 -18.87
CA ASN A 203 6.30 2.94 -19.50
C ASN A 203 5.26 1.91 -19.03
N PHE A 204 4.90 1.96 -17.74
CA PHE A 204 3.85 1.10 -17.19
C PHE A 204 2.51 1.32 -17.90
N ILE A 205 2.10 2.57 -18.10
CA ILE A 205 0.86 2.92 -18.79
C ILE A 205 0.85 2.33 -20.21
N GLU A 206 1.93 2.49 -20.96
CA GLU A 206 2.02 1.98 -22.33
C GLU A 206 1.86 0.46 -22.38
N ILE A 207 2.62 -0.26 -21.55
CA ILE A 207 2.59 -1.73 -21.48
C ILE A 207 1.21 -2.22 -21.01
N GLU A 208 0.65 -1.60 -19.99
CA GLU A 208 -0.60 -2.06 -19.40
C GLU A 208 -1.81 -1.79 -20.30
N ILE A 209 -1.81 -0.67 -21.04
CA ILE A 209 -2.82 -0.39 -22.07
C ILE A 209 -2.85 -1.49 -23.14
N GLU A 210 -1.69 -1.95 -23.60
CA GLU A 210 -1.63 -3.04 -24.59
C GLU A 210 -2.16 -4.35 -24.02
N LYS A 211 -1.78 -4.72 -22.82
CA LYS A 211 -2.30 -5.91 -22.13
C LYS A 211 -3.81 -5.86 -21.93
N ILE A 212 -4.32 -4.72 -21.48
CA ILE A 212 -5.77 -4.51 -21.31
C ILE A 212 -6.49 -4.70 -22.65
N ARG A 213 -5.99 -4.12 -23.73
CA ARG A 213 -6.57 -4.25 -25.07
C ARG A 213 -6.58 -5.70 -25.57
N GLU A 214 -5.48 -6.41 -25.36
CA GLU A 214 -5.39 -7.84 -25.73
C GLU A 214 -6.36 -8.69 -24.90
N GLN A 215 -6.47 -8.46 -23.59
CA GLN A 215 -7.34 -9.22 -22.71
C GLN A 215 -8.83 -8.95 -22.99
N VAL A 216 -9.19 -7.69 -23.18
CA VAL A 216 -10.58 -7.25 -23.33
C VAL A 216 -11.09 -7.50 -24.76
N GLY A 217 -10.28 -7.23 -25.78
CA GLY A 217 -10.72 -7.28 -27.19
C GLY A 217 -11.91 -6.37 -27.43
N ASP A 218 -12.98 -6.92 -28.02
CA ASP A 218 -14.23 -6.19 -28.30
C ASP A 218 -15.27 -6.28 -27.16
N ARG A 219 -14.92 -6.90 -26.02
CA ARG A 219 -15.81 -7.13 -24.87
C ARG A 219 -15.94 -5.87 -24.01
N LYS A 220 -16.88 -5.88 -23.07
CA LYS A 220 -17.16 -4.74 -22.18
C LYS A 220 -16.68 -4.99 -20.76
N VAL A 221 -16.27 -3.92 -20.11
CA VAL A 221 -15.74 -3.90 -18.73
C VAL A 221 -16.65 -3.07 -17.84
N LEU A 222 -16.98 -3.59 -16.67
CA LEU A 222 -17.66 -2.90 -15.60
C LEU A 222 -16.65 -2.54 -14.50
N CYS A 223 -16.71 -1.32 -13.97
CA CYS A 223 -15.86 -0.85 -12.87
C CYS A 223 -16.71 -0.28 -11.74
N ALA A 224 -16.55 -0.80 -10.52
CA ALA A 224 -17.10 -0.15 -9.33
C ALA A 224 -16.21 1.02 -8.92
N MET A 225 -16.75 2.24 -9.02
CA MET A 225 -16.02 3.46 -8.69
C MET A 225 -16.45 3.96 -7.31
N SER A 226 -15.57 3.85 -6.32
CA SER A 226 -15.85 4.32 -4.95
C SER A 226 -15.49 5.79 -4.72
N GLY A 227 -14.90 6.46 -5.72
CA GLY A 227 -14.29 7.78 -5.57
C GLY A 227 -12.95 7.77 -4.81
N GLY A 228 -12.46 6.61 -4.37
CA GLY A 228 -11.10 6.46 -3.82
C GLY A 228 -10.03 6.52 -4.91
N VAL A 229 -8.75 6.75 -4.53
CA VAL A 229 -7.67 6.90 -5.50
C VAL A 229 -7.49 5.64 -6.37
N ASP A 230 -7.56 4.44 -5.79
CA ASP A 230 -7.32 3.19 -6.53
C ASP A 230 -8.37 2.94 -7.60
N SER A 231 -9.65 3.00 -7.23
CA SER A 231 -10.75 2.85 -8.19
C SER A 231 -10.75 3.92 -9.27
N SER A 232 -10.33 5.15 -8.94
CA SER A 232 -10.22 6.25 -9.91
C SER A 232 -9.07 6.01 -10.89
N VAL A 233 -7.91 5.57 -10.41
CA VAL A 233 -6.75 5.24 -11.25
C VAL A 233 -7.06 4.07 -12.18
N VAL A 234 -7.69 2.99 -11.67
CA VAL A 234 -8.14 1.86 -12.48
C VAL A 234 -9.11 2.31 -13.57
N ALA A 235 -10.12 3.12 -13.20
CA ALA A 235 -11.12 3.58 -14.14
C ALA A 235 -10.51 4.46 -15.25
N VAL A 236 -9.62 5.40 -14.91
CA VAL A 236 -8.96 6.27 -15.91
C VAL A 236 -8.01 5.46 -16.79
N LEU A 237 -7.25 4.49 -16.26
CA LEU A 237 -6.36 3.64 -17.04
C LEU A 237 -7.15 2.77 -18.03
N LEU A 238 -8.23 2.14 -17.57
CA LEU A 238 -9.14 1.38 -18.43
C LEU A 238 -9.79 2.25 -19.50
N HIS A 239 -10.28 3.43 -19.13
CA HIS A 239 -10.85 4.36 -20.10
C HIS A 239 -9.85 4.77 -21.19
N LYS A 240 -8.60 5.02 -20.81
CA LYS A 240 -7.51 5.32 -21.76
C LYS A 240 -7.20 4.14 -22.69
N ALA A 241 -7.36 2.90 -22.20
CA ALA A 241 -7.11 1.70 -22.98
C ALA A 241 -8.25 1.35 -23.95
N ILE A 242 -9.51 1.33 -23.47
CA ILE A 242 -10.67 0.75 -24.15
C ILE A 242 -11.84 1.74 -24.34
N GLY A 243 -11.74 2.98 -23.88
CA GLY A 243 -12.72 4.04 -24.11
C GLY A 243 -14.14 3.63 -23.68
N ASN A 244 -15.09 3.69 -24.61
CA ASN A 244 -16.52 3.44 -24.37
C ASN A 244 -16.89 1.98 -24.07
N GLN A 245 -15.96 1.03 -24.11
CA GLN A 245 -16.19 -0.33 -23.65
C GLN A 245 -16.24 -0.41 -22.12
N LEU A 246 -15.74 0.65 -21.43
CA LEU A 246 -15.81 0.78 -19.99
C LEU A 246 -17.12 1.45 -19.58
N THR A 247 -17.81 0.86 -18.59
CA THR A 247 -18.89 1.48 -17.83
C THR A 247 -18.53 1.50 -16.37
N CYS A 248 -18.56 2.66 -15.72
CA CYS A 248 -18.34 2.80 -14.29
C CYS A 248 -19.67 2.94 -13.55
N ILE A 249 -19.83 2.30 -12.40
CA ILE A 249 -20.94 2.51 -11.47
C ILE A 249 -20.41 3.19 -10.22
N PHE A 250 -20.95 4.35 -9.92
CA PHE A 250 -20.69 5.11 -8.70
C PHE A 250 -21.93 5.11 -7.81
N VAL A 251 -21.84 4.48 -6.63
CA VAL A 251 -22.95 4.37 -5.67
C VAL A 251 -22.86 5.53 -4.68
N ASP A 252 -23.85 6.43 -4.75
CA ASP A 252 -24.04 7.48 -3.75
C ASP A 252 -24.95 6.96 -2.64
N HIS A 253 -24.32 6.47 -1.58
CA HIS A 253 -24.99 5.85 -0.44
C HIS A 253 -25.40 6.83 0.68
N GLY A 254 -25.26 8.14 0.46
CA GLY A 254 -25.62 9.17 1.44
C GLY A 254 -24.64 9.36 2.59
N LEU A 255 -23.61 8.52 2.70
CA LEU A 255 -22.56 8.59 3.75
C LEU A 255 -21.25 9.20 3.21
N LEU A 256 -21.33 9.86 2.06
CA LEU A 256 -20.21 10.57 1.44
C LEU A 256 -19.95 11.92 2.12
N ARG A 257 -18.76 12.46 1.91
CA ARG A 257 -18.42 13.83 2.29
C ARG A 257 -19.26 14.84 1.54
N LYS A 258 -19.28 16.08 2.03
CA LYS A 258 -19.97 17.21 1.36
C LYS A 258 -19.50 17.37 -0.08
N GLY A 259 -20.44 17.33 -1.04
CA GLY A 259 -20.17 17.53 -2.46
C GLY A 259 -19.33 16.43 -3.15
N GLU A 260 -19.03 15.31 -2.48
CA GLU A 260 -18.13 14.29 -3.04
C GLU A 260 -18.72 13.62 -4.28
N GLY A 261 -20.02 13.30 -4.27
CA GLY A 261 -20.68 12.69 -5.43
C GLY A 261 -20.66 13.60 -6.66
N ASP A 262 -20.92 14.90 -6.48
CA ASP A 262 -20.88 15.87 -7.57
C ASP A 262 -19.45 16.06 -8.10
N MET A 263 -18.47 16.13 -7.21
CA MET A 263 -17.06 16.21 -7.56
C MET A 263 -16.60 15.00 -8.40
N VAL A 264 -17.04 13.78 -8.06
CA VAL A 264 -16.71 12.58 -8.86
C VAL A 264 -17.29 12.69 -10.27
N MET A 265 -18.55 13.12 -10.40
CA MET A 265 -19.19 13.26 -11.72
C MET A 265 -18.53 14.37 -12.55
N GLU A 266 -18.20 15.51 -11.96
CA GLU A 266 -17.53 16.62 -12.64
C GLU A 266 -16.12 16.22 -13.10
N GLN A 267 -15.31 15.65 -12.21
CA GLN A 267 -13.90 15.38 -12.51
C GLN A 267 -13.72 14.20 -13.46
N PHE A 268 -14.47 13.13 -13.29
CA PHE A 268 -14.29 11.92 -14.08
C PHE A 268 -15.33 11.76 -15.20
N GLY A 269 -16.60 12.12 -14.96
CA GLY A 269 -17.62 12.08 -15.99
C GLY A 269 -17.39 13.14 -17.06
N GLU A 270 -17.31 14.40 -16.66
CA GLU A 270 -17.13 15.53 -17.60
C GLU A 270 -15.64 15.75 -17.95
N GLY A 271 -14.75 15.73 -16.96
CA GLY A 271 -13.33 16.03 -17.14
C GLY A 271 -12.57 14.99 -17.96
N PHE A 272 -12.85 13.70 -17.79
CA PHE A 272 -12.25 12.59 -18.54
C PHE A 272 -13.17 12.00 -19.61
N ASP A 273 -14.39 12.51 -19.78
CA ASP A 273 -15.42 12.00 -20.72
C ASP A 273 -15.73 10.50 -20.50
N MET A 274 -15.80 10.08 -19.23
CA MET A 274 -16.04 8.70 -18.86
C MET A 274 -17.52 8.39 -18.72
N ASN A 275 -17.93 7.19 -19.13
CA ASN A 275 -19.29 6.70 -18.94
C ASN A 275 -19.50 6.25 -17.48
N ILE A 276 -20.09 7.12 -16.65
CA ILE A 276 -20.33 6.87 -15.22
C ILE A 276 -21.82 6.90 -14.93
N ILE A 277 -22.33 5.81 -14.38
CA ILE A 277 -23.69 5.69 -13.86
C ILE A 277 -23.66 6.05 -12.37
N ARG A 278 -24.19 7.22 -11.98
CA ARG A 278 -24.38 7.57 -10.57
C ARG A 278 -25.70 6.98 -10.08
N VAL A 279 -25.62 6.11 -9.09
CA VAL A 279 -26.79 5.49 -8.45
C VAL A 279 -27.05 6.19 -7.13
N ASN A 280 -28.16 6.94 -7.04
CA ASN A 280 -28.60 7.50 -5.78
C ASN A 280 -29.29 6.40 -4.94
N ALA A 281 -28.60 5.93 -3.90
CA ALA A 281 -29.07 4.88 -3.02
C ALA A 281 -29.24 5.35 -1.56
N GLN A 282 -29.22 6.68 -1.30
CA GLN A 282 -29.22 7.25 0.06
C GLN A 282 -30.36 6.71 0.91
N ASP A 283 -31.60 6.77 0.43
CA ASP A 283 -32.78 6.30 1.19
C ASP A 283 -32.66 4.81 1.53
N ARG A 284 -32.16 4.01 0.59
CA ARG A 284 -32.00 2.56 0.77
C ARG A 284 -30.99 2.23 1.89
N PHE A 285 -29.88 2.95 1.97
CA PHE A 285 -28.90 2.78 3.04
C PHE A 285 -29.43 3.30 4.37
N MET A 286 -30.07 4.48 4.40
CA MET A 286 -30.62 5.07 5.62
C MET A 286 -31.73 4.21 6.23
N ASP A 287 -32.61 3.62 5.42
CA ASP A 287 -33.66 2.71 5.88
C ASP A 287 -33.08 1.45 6.56
N LYS A 288 -31.98 0.90 6.02
CA LYS A 288 -31.30 -0.27 6.59
C LYS A 288 -30.53 0.04 7.86
N LEU A 289 -30.03 1.27 8.01
CA LEU A 289 -29.25 1.72 9.16
C LEU A 289 -30.13 2.24 10.32
N LYS A 290 -31.42 2.38 10.10
CA LYS A 290 -32.35 2.91 11.12
C LYS A 290 -32.38 2.02 12.36
N GLY A 291 -32.11 2.61 13.53
CA GLY A 291 -32.06 1.90 14.81
C GLY A 291 -30.76 1.10 15.04
N VAL A 292 -29.81 1.13 14.10
CA VAL A 292 -28.54 0.40 14.24
C VAL A 292 -27.49 1.31 14.88
N SER A 293 -26.95 0.85 16.04
CA SER A 293 -25.94 1.58 16.80
C SER A 293 -24.63 0.81 17.00
N ASP A 294 -24.63 -0.49 16.73
CA ASP A 294 -23.43 -1.32 16.82
C ASP A 294 -22.51 -1.09 15.61
N PRO A 295 -21.21 -0.76 15.82
CA PRO A 295 -20.29 -0.42 14.74
C PRO A 295 -20.10 -1.54 13.72
N GLU A 296 -20.01 -2.78 14.19
CA GLU A 296 -19.79 -3.93 13.31
C GLU A 296 -21.03 -4.23 12.45
N GLN A 297 -22.22 -4.07 13.02
CA GLN A 297 -23.46 -4.19 12.26
C GLN A 297 -23.59 -3.08 11.21
N LYS A 298 -23.23 -1.82 11.54
CA LYS A 298 -23.18 -0.74 10.54
C LYS A 298 -22.27 -1.10 9.37
N ARG A 299 -21.05 -1.54 9.65
CA ARG A 299 -20.07 -1.94 8.62
C ARG A 299 -20.60 -3.05 7.71
N LYS A 300 -21.23 -4.09 8.31
CA LYS A 300 -21.82 -5.20 7.56
C LYS A 300 -22.98 -4.76 6.69
N ILE A 301 -23.89 -3.95 7.23
CA ILE A 301 -25.04 -3.45 6.48
C ILE A 301 -24.57 -2.60 5.31
N ILE A 302 -23.67 -1.65 5.55
CA ILE A 302 -23.18 -0.75 4.51
C ILE A 302 -22.44 -1.54 3.43
N GLY A 303 -21.57 -2.46 3.82
CA GLY A 303 -20.83 -3.30 2.87
C GLY A 303 -21.75 -4.18 2.01
N ASN A 304 -22.68 -4.90 2.65
CA ASN A 304 -23.63 -5.76 1.92
C ASN A 304 -24.53 -4.96 0.99
N GLU A 305 -25.05 -3.83 1.48
CA GLU A 305 -25.98 -3.03 0.71
C GLU A 305 -25.30 -2.38 -0.50
N PHE A 306 -24.02 -2.00 -0.36
CA PHE A 306 -23.22 -1.53 -1.49
C PHE A 306 -23.14 -2.59 -2.59
N VAL A 307 -22.87 -3.84 -2.24
CA VAL A 307 -22.85 -4.96 -3.18
C VAL A 307 -24.20 -5.14 -3.85
N TYR A 308 -25.29 -5.18 -3.10
CA TYR A 308 -26.64 -5.37 -3.67
C TYR A 308 -27.04 -4.23 -4.62
N VAL A 309 -26.71 -2.98 -4.31
CA VAL A 309 -26.96 -1.85 -5.21
C VAL A 309 -26.14 -1.98 -6.49
N PHE A 310 -24.88 -2.37 -6.36
CA PHE A 310 -24.00 -2.59 -7.50
C PHE A 310 -24.54 -3.72 -8.40
N ASP A 311 -24.94 -4.85 -7.82
CA ASP A 311 -25.51 -6.00 -8.54
C ASP A 311 -26.82 -5.64 -9.27
N ASP A 312 -27.71 -4.90 -8.58
CA ASP A 312 -28.97 -4.43 -9.17
C ASP A 312 -28.73 -3.52 -10.40
N GLU A 313 -27.67 -2.71 -10.40
CA GLU A 313 -27.31 -1.87 -11.53
C GLU A 313 -26.57 -2.67 -12.62
N ALA A 314 -25.64 -3.56 -12.23
CA ALA A 314 -24.93 -4.43 -13.14
C ALA A 314 -25.90 -5.33 -13.96
N ALA A 315 -26.94 -5.84 -13.30
CA ALA A 315 -27.97 -6.68 -13.95
C ALA A 315 -28.77 -5.95 -15.04
N LYS A 316 -28.78 -4.62 -15.06
CA LYS A 316 -29.43 -3.81 -16.10
C LYS A 316 -28.56 -3.67 -17.36
N LEU A 317 -27.27 -3.96 -17.23
CA LEU A 317 -26.30 -3.87 -18.32
C LEU A 317 -26.25 -5.22 -19.05
N THR A 318 -26.33 -5.18 -20.36
CA THR A 318 -26.19 -6.35 -21.21
C THR A 318 -24.79 -6.42 -21.78
N ASP A 319 -24.28 -7.62 -21.99
CA ASP A 319 -23.02 -7.88 -22.68
C ASP A 319 -21.77 -7.33 -21.91
N VAL A 320 -21.76 -7.46 -20.59
CA VAL A 320 -20.57 -7.17 -19.77
C VAL A 320 -19.89 -8.50 -19.43
N ASP A 321 -18.60 -8.60 -19.75
CA ASP A 321 -17.81 -9.81 -19.58
C ASP A 321 -16.78 -9.69 -18.45
N PHE A 322 -16.33 -8.46 -18.14
CA PHE A 322 -15.29 -8.21 -17.15
C PHE A 322 -15.75 -7.31 -16.01
N LEU A 323 -15.25 -7.64 -14.82
CA LEU A 323 -15.32 -6.78 -13.64
C LEU A 323 -13.91 -6.27 -13.29
N ALA A 324 -13.75 -4.96 -13.25
CA ALA A 324 -12.48 -4.33 -12.87
C ALA A 324 -12.37 -4.19 -11.34
N GLN A 325 -11.20 -4.56 -10.80
CA GLN A 325 -10.87 -4.43 -9.38
C GLN A 325 -9.57 -3.66 -9.19
N GLY A 326 -9.53 -2.84 -8.14
CA GLY A 326 -8.36 -2.06 -7.72
C GLY A 326 -7.46 -2.80 -6.75
N THR A 327 -7.22 -4.09 -6.96
CA THR A 327 -6.29 -4.91 -6.16
C THR A 327 -4.89 -4.34 -6.24
N LEU A 328 -4.22 -4.18 -5.10
CA LEU A 328 -2.84 -3.71 -5.02
C LEU A 328 -1.86 -4.90 -4.87
N TYR A 329 -0.58 -4.64 -5.11
CA TYR A 329 0.45 -5.66 -4.95
C TYR A 329 0.56 -6.18 -3.51
N THR A 330 0.33 -5.33 -2.51
CA THR A 330 0.24 -5.74 -1.10
C THR A 330 -0.88 -6.75 -0.86
N ASP A 331 -2.04 -6.57 -1.49
CA ASP A 331 -3.18 -7.49 -1.36
C ASP A 331 -2.85 -8.85 -2.00
N VAL A 332 -2.11 -8.84 -3.12
CA VAL A 332 -1.62 -10.06 -3.79
C VAL A 332 -0.65 -10.82 -2.91
N ILE A 333 0.34 -10.13 -2.31
CA ILE A 333 1.33 -10.75 -1.41
C ILE A 333 0.64 -11.34 -0.19
N GLU A 334 -0.25 -10.59 0.45
CA GLU A 334 -0.98 -11.05 1.63
C GLU A 334 -1.88 -12.24 1.31
N SER A 335 -2.52 -12.29 0.15
CA SER A 335 -3.37 -13.41 -0.28
C SER A 335 -2.60 -14.67 -0.69
N GLY A 336 -1.32 -14.57 -1.00
CA GLY A 336 -0.42 -15.69 -1.32
C GLY A 336 -0.01 -16.54 -0.10
N THR A 337 -0.16 -16.04 1.12
CA THR A 337 0.14 -16.80 2.34
C THR A 337 -0.98 -17.81 2.65
N LYS A 338 -0.62 -19.00 3.19
CA LYS A 338 -1.57 -20.09 3.52
C LYS A 338 -2.73 -19.67 4.45
N THR A 339 -2.58 -18.56 5.16
CA THR A 339 -3.61 -17.94 6.03
C THR A 339 -4.64 -17.12 5.22
N ALA A 340 -4.34 -16.76 4.00
CA ALA A 340 -5.09 -15.79 3.22
C ALA A 340 -6.08 -16.40 2.21
N GLN A 341 -6.13 -17.74 2.08
CA GLN A 341 -7.24 -18.39 1.35
C GLN A 341 -8.61 -18.04 1.95
N THR A 342 -8.65 -17.62 3.22
CA THR A 342 -9.88 -17.17 3.90
C THR A 342 -10.23 -15.71 3.55
N ILE A 343 -9.27 -14.88 3.12
CA ILE A 343 -9.48 -13.46 2.81
C ILE A 343 -9.97 -13.29 1.36
N LYS A 344 -9.62 -14.20 0.44
CA LYS A 344 -10.16 -14.22 -0.94
C LYS A 344 -11.70 -14.25 -1.00
N SER A 345 -12.37 -14.76 0.04
CA SER A 345 -13.83 -14.77 0.12
C SER A 345 -14.45 -13.43 0.55
N HIS A 346 -13.66 -12.48 1.04
CA HIS A 346 -14.15 -11.19 1.54
C HIS A 346 -13.87 -10.00 0.61
N HIS A 347 -12.93 -10.16 -0.35
CA HIS A 347 -12.68 -9.17 -1.41
C HIS A 347 -13.33 -9.54 -2.75
N ASN A 348 -13.80 -10.77 -2.91
CA ASN A 348 -14.78 -11.05 -3.95
C ASN A 348 -16.04 -10.27 -3.57
N VAL A 349 -16.55 -9.49 -4.50
CA VAL A 349 -17.90 -8.93 -4.46
C VAL A 349 -18.84 -10.12 -4.25
N GLY A 350 -18.97 -10.52 -3.00
CA GLY A 350 -19.75 -11.69 -2.60
C GLY A 350 -21.22 -11.31 -2.57
N GLY A 351 -21.87 -11.42 -3.71
CA GLY A 351 -23.25 -11.03 -3.87
C GLY A 351 -23.69 -10.99 -5.31
N LEU A 352 -22.74 -11.10 -6.26
CA LEU A 352 -23.09 -11.27 -7.67
C LEU A 352 -23.96 -12.52 -7.82
N PRO A 353 -25.06 -12.48 -8.59
CA PRO A 353 -25.86 -13.66 -8.89
C PRO A 353 -24.94 -14.80 -9.33
N GLU A 354 -25.17 -16.02 -8.81
CA GLU A 354 -24.38 -17.21 -9.17
C GLU A 354 -24.34 -17.46 -10.71
N ASP A 355 -25.21 -16.80 -11.44
CA ASP A 355 -25.34 -16.87 -12.90
C ASP A 355 -24.52 -15.81 -13.67
N MET A 356 -23.84 -14.86 -12.99
CA MET A 356 -22.97 -13.86 -13.61
C MET A 356 -21.51 -14.24 -13.42
N GLU A 357 -20.93 -14.91 -14.41
CA GLU A 357 -19.49 -15.21 -14.47
C GLU A 357 -18.74 -14.05 -15.14
N PHE A 358 -18.31 -13.04 -14.35
CA PHE A 358 -17.37 -12.03 -14.82
C PHE A 358 -15.93 -12.57 -14.75
N GLU A 359 -15.18 -12.33 -15.82
CA GLU A 359 -13.73 -12.42 -15.75
C GLU A 359 -13.19 -11.18 -15.00
N LEU A 360 -12.17 -11.36 -14.14
CA LEU A 360 -11.56 -10.23 -13.43
C LEU A 360 -10.49 -9.56 -14.28
N ILE A 361 -10.44 -8.23 -14.20
CA ILE A 361 -9.35 -7.41 -14.72
C ILE A 361 -8.79 -6.54 -13.59
N GLU A 362 -7.51 -6.72 -13.28
CA GLU A 362 -6.82 -6.12 -12.13
C GLU A 362 -5.55 -5.37 -12.58
N PRO A 363 -5.69 -4.23 -13.25
CA PRO A 363 -4.59 -3.61 -13.99
C PRO A 363 -3.51 -2.99 -13.10
N ILE A 364 -3.73 -2.88 -11.79
CA ILE A 364 -2.76 -2.30 -10.83
C ILE A 364 -2.30 -3.29 -9.76
N ASN A 365 -2.56 -4.60 -9.96
CA ASN A 365 -2.24 -5.64 -8.98
C ASN A 365 -0.73 -5.87 -8.78
N THR A 366 0.10 -5.29 -9.62
CA THR A 366 1.56 -5.29 -9.51
C THR A 366 2.11 -4.03 -8.85
N LEU A 367 1.29 -3.05 -8.50
CA LEU A 367 1.70 -1.75 -7.97
C LEU A 367 1.54 -1.63 -6.47
N PHE A 368 2.51 -0.99 -5.81
CA PHE A 368 2.35 -0.49 -4.45
C PHE A 368 1.50 0.80 -4.42
N LYS A 369 0.97 1.16 -3.26
CA LYS A 369 0.09 2.32 -3.09
C LYS A 369 0.72 3.65 -3.54
N ASP A 370 1.99 3.84 -3.30
CA ASP A 370 2.75 5.02 -3.73
C ASP A 370 2.94 5.05 -5.26
N GLU A 371 3.16 3.89 -5.89
CA GLU A 371 3.21 3.76 -7.34
C GLU A 371 1.85 4.04 -7.98
N VAL A 372 0.74 3.60 -7.37
CA VAL A 372 -0.62 3.92 -7.84
C VAL A 372 -0.87 5.44 -7.80
N ARG A 373 -0.38 6.13 -6.78
CA ARG A 373 -0.47 7.60 -6.74
C ARG A 373 0.37 8.25 -7.84
N ALA A 374 1.60 7.78 -8.05
CA ALA A 374 2.45 8.26 -9.13
C ALA A 374 1.79 8.01 -10.51
N LEU A 375 1.20 6.83 -10.69
CA LEU A 375 0.42 6.48 -11.88
C LEU A 375 -0.78 7.43 -12.07
N GLY A 376 -1.50 7.76 -10.99
CA GLY A 376 -2.61 8.71 -11.05
C GLY A 376 -2.19 10.09 -11.55
N ILE A 377 -1.04 10.60 -11.09
CA ILE A 377 -0.47 11.86 -11.59
C ILE A 377 -0.14 11.76 -13.07
N GLU A 378 0.52 10.68 -13.50
CA GLU A 378 0.92 10.46 -14.89
C GLU A 378 -0.28 10.31 -15.83
N LEU A 379 -1.38 9.75 -15.34
CA LEU A 379 -2.66 9.68 -16.04
C LEU A 379 -3.40 11.03 -16.12
N GLY A 380 -2.91 12.07 -15.44
CA GLY A 380 -3.51 13.41 -15.43
C GLY A 380 -4.62 13.60 -14.40
N ILE A 381 -4.76 12.71 -13.43
CA ILE A 381 -5.70 12.90 -12.32
C ILE A 381 -5.18 14.04 -11.44
N PRO A 382 -6.03 15.04 -11.09
CA PRO A 382 -5.62 16.17 -10.27
C PRO A 382 -4.96 15.75 -8.95
N GLU A 383 -3.87 16.41 -8.58
CA GLU A 383 -3.08 16.08 -7.38
C GLU A 383 -3.92 15.98 -6.10
N HIS A 384 -4.89 16.87 -5.91
CA HIS A 384 -5.73 16.87 -4.73
C HIS A 384 -6.64 15.63 -4.61
N LEU A 385 -6.91 14.93 -5.71
CA LEU A 385 -7.63 13.66 -5.73
C LEU A 385 -6.69 12.48 -5.48
N VAL A 386 -5.50 12.50 -6.08
CA VAL A 386 -4.49 11.45 -5.92
C VAL A 386 -3.96 11.39 -4.48
N TRP A 387 -3.73 12.56 -3.87
CA TRP A 387 -3.18 12.67 -2.52
C TRP A 387 -4.24 12.83 -1.44
N ARG A 388 -5.50 12.63 -1.77
CA ARG A 388 -6.55 12.67 -0.75
C ARG A 388 -6.27 11.66 0.37
N GLN A 389 -6.57 12.08 1.59
CA GLN A 389 -6.45 11.21 2.75
C GLN A 389 -7.36 9.98 2.65
N PRO A 390 -7.04 8.86 3.31
CA PRO A 390 -7.90 7.70 3.38
C PRO A 390 -9.32 8.07 3.81
N PHE A 391 -10.30 7.43 3.17
CA PHE A 391 -11.70 7.52 3.56
C PHE A 391 -12.23 6.10 3.74
N PRO A 392 -12.83 5.78 4.88
CA PRO A 392 -13.26 4.42 5.16
C PRO A 392 -14.38 3.98 4.23
N GLY A 393 -14.46 2.68 3.91
CA GLY A 393 -15.52 2.14 3.08
C GLY A 393 -16.94 2.47 3.57
N PRO A 394 -17.24 2.41 4.90
CA PRO A 394 -18.53 2.82 5.44
C PRO A 394 -18.79 4.34 5.42
N GLY A 395 -17.88 5.14 4.90
CA GLY A 395 -18.02 6.60 4.80
C GLY A 395 -18.15 7.27 6.17
N LEU A 396 -18.99 8.31 6.23
CA LEU A 396 -19.28 9.03 7.47
C LEU A 396 -20.08 8.20 8.50
N GLY A 397 -20.58 7.03 8.12
CA GLY A 397 -21.38 6.17 8.99
C GLY A 397 -20.67 5.72 10.26
N ILE A 398 -19.33 5.55 10.21
CA ILE A 398 -18.50 5.20 11.37
C ILE A 398 -17.92 6.42 12.10
N ARG A 399 -18.30 7.62 11.68
CA ARG A 399 -17.97 8.89 12.35
C ARG A 399 -19.14 9.48 13.11
N VAL A 400 -20.32 8.84 13.03
CA VAL A 400 -21.47 9.09 13.89
C VAL A 400 -21.59 7.92 14.86
N LEU A 401 -21.17 8.11 16.11
CA LEU A 401 -21.28 7.08 17.13
C LEU A 401 -22.75 6.86 17.52
N GLY A 402 -23.12 5.58 17.60
CA GLY A 402 -24.51 5.19 17.84
C GLY A 402 -25.35 5.23 16.57
N GLU A 403 -26.66 5.47 16.71
CA GLU A 403 -27.59 5.50 15.57
C GLU A 403 -27.30 6.66 14.62
N ILE A 404 -27.28 6.36 13.32
CA ILE A 404 -27.10 7.35 12.25
C ILE A 404 -28.46 7.97 11.92
N THR A 405 -28.52 9.30 11.93
CA THR A 405 -29.66 10.08 11.46
C THR A 405 -29.20 11.18 10.49
N GLU A 406 -30.11 11.70 9.67
CA GLU A 406 -29.79 12.76 8.71
C GLU A 406 -29.18 13.99 9.38
N ASP A 407 -29.76 14.45 10.51
CA ASP A 407 -29.25 15.60 11.25
C ASP A 407 -27.82 15.37 11.75
N LYS A 408 -27.52 14.16 12.27
CA LYS A 408 -26.17 13.81 12.74
C LYS A 408 -25.17 13.71 11.60
N LEU A 409 -25.58 13.16 10.46
CA LEU A 409 -24.75 13.11 9.26
C LEU A 409 -24.42 14.51 8.74
N GLU A 410 -25.41 15.41 8.77
CA GLU A 410 -25.22 16.79 8.36
C GLU A 410 -24.20 17.51 9.24
N ILE A 411 -24.30 17.33 10.58
CA ILE A 411 -23.32 17.90 11.52
C ILE A 411 -21.89 17.40 11.19
N VAL A 412 -21.69 16.10 10.97
CA VAL A 412 -20.36 15.56 10.63
C VAL A 412 -19.91 16.05 9.27
N ARG A 413 -20.80 16.10 8.28
CA ARG A 413 -20.51 16.52 6.91
C ARG A 413 -20.05 17.98 6.85
N GLU A 414 -20.78 18.87 7.51
CA GLU A 414 -20.46 20.29 7.57
C GLU A 414 -19.19 20.57 8.40
N SER A 415 -19.09 19.96 9.59
CA SER A 415 -17.90 20.14 10.45
C SER A 415 -16.63 19.60 9.81
N GLU A 416 -16.68 18.45 9.09
CA GLU A 416 -15.54 17.93 8.35
C GLU A 416 -15.16 18.82 7.17
N ALA A 417 -16.13 19.40 6.47
CA ALA A 417 -15.87 20.34 5.38
C ALA A 417 -15.08 21.55 5.88
N ILE A 418 -15.49 22.14 7.01
CA ILE A 418 -14.79 23.27 7.66
C ILE A 418 -13.37 22.85 8.08
N LEU A 419 -13.21 21.70 8.73
CA LEU A 419 -11.89 21.19 9.14
C LEU A 419 -10.96 21.06 7.93
N ARG A 420 -11.44 20.46 6.84
CA ARG A 420 -10.66 20.27 5.62
C ARG A 420 -10.28 21.59 4.93
N GLU A 421 -11.19 22.55 4.92
CA GLU A 421 -10.94 23.87 4.36
C GLU A 421 -9.82 24.59 5.14
N VAL A 422 -9.92 24.64 6.47
CA VAL A 422 -8.90 25.30 7.30
C VAL A 422 -7.55 24.59 7.21
N VAL A 423 -7.51 23.25 7.26
CA VAL A 423 -6.25 22.50 7.10
C VAL A 423 -5.58 22.81 5.75
N ARG A 424 -6.38 22.96 4.68
CA ARG A 424 -5.88 23.35 3.36
C ARG A 424 -5.36 24.79 3.34
N GLU A 425 -6.11 25.74 3.88
CA GLU A 425 -5.71 27.15 3.97
C GLU A 425 -4.39 27.34 4.71
N GLU A 426 -4.17 26.54 5.75
CA GLU A 426 -2.95 26.57 6.57
C GLU A 426 -1.80 25.71 5.98
N GLY A 427 -2.01 25.05 4.84
CA GLY A 427 -1.00 24.25 4.15
C GLY A 427 -0.61 22.94 4.86
N LEU A 428 -1.44 22.43 5.77
CA LEU A 428 -1.15 21.25 6.60
C LEU A 428 -1.56 19.91 5.96
N GLU A 429 -2.15 19.91 4.76
CA GLU A 429 -2.68 18.69 4.12
C GLU A 429 -1.65 17.57 3.92
N ARG A 430 -0.37 17.93 3.75
CA ARG A 430 0.72 16.96 3.53
C ARG A 430 1.39 16.50 4.83
N ASP A 431 1.26 17.30 5.90
CA ASP A 431 1.91 17.03 7.19
C ASP A 431 1.05 16.12 8.07
N ILE A 432 -0.27 16.13 7.85
CA ILE A 432 -1.24 15.31 8.60
C ILE A 432 -1.68 14.13 7.75
N TRP A 433 -1.41 12.91 8.23
CA TRP A 433 -1.71 11.69 7.49
C TRP A 433 -3.20 11.43 7.30
N GLN A 434 -4.00 11.65 8.37
CA GLN A 434 -5.46 11.56 8.33
C GLN A 434 -6.07 12.53 9.37
N TYR A 435 -7.15 13.21 8.99
CA TYR A 435 -7.90 14.11 9.87
C TYR A 435 -9.37 14.12 9.49
N PHE A 436 -10.22 14.18 10.49
CA PHE A 436 -11.68 14.16 10.32
C PHE A 436 -12.39 14.65 11.57
N THR A 437 -13.71 14.87 11.46
CA THR A 437 -14.58 15.11 12.61
C THR A 437 -15.39 13.87 12.94
N VAL A 438 -15.73 13.71 14.21
CA VAL A 438 -16.54 12.62 14.73
C VAL A 438 -17.62 13.18 15.65
N LEU A 439 -18.81 12.58 15.61
CA LEU A 439 -19.92 12.90 16.52
C LEU A 439 -20.06 11.82 17.59
N PRO A 440 -19.51 12.03 18.80
CA PRO A 440 -19.45 10.98 19.84
C PRO A 440 -20.79 10.73 20.54
N GLY A 441 -21.89 11.36 20.09
CA GLY A 441 -23.21 11.20 20.69
C GLY A 441 -23.39 11.94 22.01
N ILE A 442 -22.46 12.81 22.39
CA ILE A 442 -22.50 13.58 23.63
C ILE A 442 -23.14 14.96 23.36
N GLN A 443 -24.12 15.31 24.19
CA GLN A 443 -24.67 16.66 24.23
C GLN A 443 -24.22 17.38 25.50
N SER A 444 -24.02 18.67 25.41
CA SER A 444 -23.56 19.49 26.52
C SER A 444 -24.29 20.83 26.61
N VAL A 445 -24.26 21.41 27.78
CA VAL A 445 -24.81 22.75 27.99
C VAL A 445 -23.89 23.79 27.38
N GLY A 446 -24.45 24.71 26.60
CA GLY A 446 -23.81 25.88 26.07
C GLY A 446 -24.59 27.15 26.37
N VAL A 447 -23.97 28.31 26.07
CA VAL A 447 -24.63 29.61 26.10
C VAL A 447 -24.30 30.26 24.77
N MET A 448 -25.31 30.49 23.94
CA MET A 448 -25.20 31.13 22.64
C MET A 448 -26.08 32.39 22.63
N GLY A 449 -25.44 33.55 22.60
CA GLY A 449 -26.09 34.81 22.89
C GLY A 449 -26.63 34.81 24.35
N ASP A 450 -27.85 35.19 24.54
CA ASP A 450 -28.50 35.25 25.86
C ASP A 450 -29.26 33.94 26.24
N TYR A 451 -29.16 32.90 25.42
CA TYR A 451 -29.91 31.65 25.60
C TYR A 451 -29.00 30.47 25.97
N ARG A 452 -29.53 29.63 26.86
CA ARG A 452 -28.89 28.35 27.18
C ARG A 452 -29.25 27.32 26.12
N THR A 453 -28.24 26.65 25.59
CA THR A 453 -28.38 25.56 24.60
C THR A 453 -28.03 24.21 25.22
N TYR A 454 -28.49 23.13 24.57
CA TYR A 454 -28.12 21.76 24.91
C TYR A 454 -27.90 21.02 23.58
N ASP A 455 -26.69 21.11 23.07
CA ASP A 455 -26.33 20.73 21.70
C ASP A 455 -25.16 19.74 21.68
N HIS A 456 -24.83 19.26 20.49
CA HIS A 456 -23.82 18.25 20.27
C HIS A 456 -22.40 18.75 20.49
N THR A 457 -21.55 17.81 20.89
CA THR A 457 -20.09 17.97 20.90
C THR A 457 -19.51 17.32 19.66
N VAL A 458 -18.67 18.02 18.92
CA VAL A 458 -17.90 17.50 17.79
C VAL A 458 -16.48 17.20 18.26
N GLY A 459 -16.00 15.99 17.99
CA GLY A 459 -14.60 15.61 18.17
C GLY A 459 -13.79 15.85 16.91
N ILE A 460 -12.57 16.36 17.04
CA ILE A 460 -11.58 16.42 15.95
C ILE A 460 -10.57 15.32 16.21
N ARG A 461 -10.33 14.47 15.22
CA ARG A 461 -9.24 13.50 15.17
C ARG A 461 -8.27 13.90 14.07
N ALA A 462 -7.00 14.09 14.40
CA ALA A 462 -5.94 14.28 13.42
C ALA A 462 -4.69 13.53 13.86
N VAL A 463 -4.11 12.75 12.96
CA VAL A 463 -2.97 11.87 13.27
C VAL A 463 -1.86 11.98 12.25
N THR A 464 -0.63 11.79 12.72
CA THR A 464 0.56 11.56 11.92
C THR A 464 0.91 10.08 11.96
N SER A 465 1.20 9.49 10.79
CA SER A 465 1.61 8.11 10.65
C SER A 465 2.46 7.94 9.40
N ILE A 466 3.18 6.81 9.32
CA ILE A 466 3.90 6.40 8.11
C ILE A 466 3.11 5.33 7.35
N ASP A 467 2.55 4.38 8.09
CA ASP A 467 1.95 3.15 7.55
C ASP A 467 0.52 2.87 8.07
N GLY A 468 0.02 3.70 8.98
CA GLY A 468 -1.29 3.49 9.63
C GLY A 468 -1.28 2.41 10.73
N MET A 469 -0.20 1.65 10.92
CA MET A 469 -0.09 0.64 11.97
C MET A 469 0.07 1.29 13.34
N THR A 470 0.92 2.29 13.40
CA THR A 470 1.11 3.15 14.58
C THR A 470 0.84 4.60 14.20
N SER A 471 0.30 5.38 15.12
CA SER A 471 0.11 6.81 14.90
C SER A 471 0.21 7.61 16.19
N ASP A 472 0.65 8.84 16.07
CA ASP A 472 0.57 9.85 17.12
C ASP A 472 -0.45 10.93 16.70
N PHE A 473 -1.02 11.67 17.66
CA PHE A 473 -1.87 12.78 17.30
C PHE A 473 -1.07 13.91 16.63
N ALA A 474 -1.64 14.56 15.64
CA ALA A 474 -1.00 15.70 14.98
C ALA A 474 -0.96 16.90 15.93
N ARG A 475 0.18 17.57 16.03
CA ARG A 475 0.37 18.76 16.86
C ARG A 475 0.01 20.01 16.07
N ILE A 476 -1.31 20.19 15.84
CA ILE A 476 -1.85 21.37 15.17
C ILE A 476 -1.73 22.58 16.11
N ASP A 477 -1.35 23.72 15.55
CA ASP A 477 -1.19 24.96 16.30
C ASP A 477 -2.50 25.39 16.97
N TRP A 478 -2.43 25.91 18.19
CA TRP A 478 -3.60 26.30 18.96
C TRP A 478 -4.45 27.36 18.26
N GLU A 479 -3.84 28.27 17.53
CA GLU A 479 -4.56 29.29 16.75
C GLU A 479 -5.37 28.65 15.61
N VAL A 480 -4.83 27.63 14.94
CA VAL A 480 -5.52 26.88 13.91
C VAL A 480 -6.69 26.07 14.50
N LEU A 481 -6.46 25.38 15.62
CA LEU A 481 -7.52 24.65 16.35
C LEU A 481 -8.62 25.61 16.82
N GLN A 482 -8.26 26.80 17.27
CA GLN A 482 -9.23 27.84 17.67
C GLN A 482 -10.04 28.31 16.45
N LYS A 483 -9.40 28.54 15.28
CA LYS A 483 -10.08 28.91 14.03
C LYS A 483 -11.08 27.83 13.62
N ILE A 484 -10.68 26.55 13.64
CA ILE A 484 -11.55 25.42 13.32
C ILE A 484 -12.74 25.35 14.28
N SER A 485 -12.49 25.40 15.59
CA SER A 485 -13.50 25.33 16.62
C SER A 485 -14.51 26.47 16.50
N SER A 486 -14.01 27.71 16.30
CA SER A 486 -14.89 28.88 16.16
C SER A 486 -15.77 28.80 14.92
N ARG A 487 -15.22 28.34 13.80
CA ARG A 487 -16.00 28.15 12.57
C ARG A 487 -17.05 27.07 12.73
N ILE A 488 -16.68 25.89 13.29
CA ILE A 488 -17.63 24.80 13.50
C ILE A 488 -18.82 25.26 14.38
N VAL A 489 -18.56 25.91 15.52
CA VAL A 489 -19.62 26.36 16.42
C VAL A 489 -20.49 27.46 15.81
N ASN A 490 -19.96 28.30 14.92
CA ASN A 490 -20.70 29.40 14.32
C ASN A 490 -21.42 29.02 13.01
N GLU A 491 -20.92 28.03 12.28
CA GLU A 491 -21.41 27.70 10.93
C GLU A 491 -22.21 26.38 10.91
N VAL A 492 -22.07 25.51 11.93
CA VAL A 492 -22.78 24.22 11.99
C VAL A 492 -23.87 24.28 13.05
N ASP A 493 -25.10 24.09 12.62
CA ASP A 493 -26.24 24.07 13.54
C ASP A 493 -26.15 22.92 14.56
N HIS A 494 -26.69 23.14 15.76
CA HIS A 494 -26.76 22.14 16.83
C HIS A 494 -25.40 21.67 17.38
N VAL A 495 -24.35 22.50 17.24
CA VAL A 495 -23.02 22.24 17.82
C VAL A 495 -22.63 23.40 18.75
N ASN A 496 -22.34 23.10 20.01
CA ASN A 496 -21.90 24.10 20.98
C ASN A 496 -20.52 23.81 21.60
N ARG A 497 -19.87 22.71 21.19
CA ARG A 497 -18.57 22.31 21.74
C ARG A 497 -17.74 21.55 20.72
N VAL A 498 -16.42 21.84 20.72
CA VAL A 498 -15.44 21.10 19.95
C VAL A 498 -14.36 20.59 20.89
N VAL A 499 -13.93 19.34 20.72
CA VAL A 499 -12.85 18.69 21.46
C VAL A 499 -11.82 18.11 20.49
N TYR A 500 -10.56 18.02 20.95
CA TYR A 500 -9.46 17.45 20.15
C TYR A 500 -8.98 16.14 20.79
N ASP A 501 -8.95 15.04 20.01
CA ASP A 501 -8.46 13.74 20.47
C ASP A 501 -6.93 13.66 20.35
N ILE A 502 -6.26 13.57 21.50
CA ILE A 502 -4.81 13.51 21.65
C ILE A 502 -4.29 12.10 21.94
N THR A 503 -5.08 11.06 21.65
CA THR A 503 -4.70 9.68 21.95
C THR A 503 -3.90 9.06 20.82
N SER A 504 -2.79 8.39 21.13
CA SER A 504 -1.97 7.65 20.15
C SER A 504 -2.57 6.29 19.78
N LYS A 505 -2.13 5.71 18.67
CA LYS A 505 -2.39 4.32 18.31
C LYS A 505 -1.08 3.50 18.39
N PRO A 506 -0.97 2.46 19.22
CA PRO A 506 -1.92 2.10 20.28
C PRO A 506 -1.94 3.11 21.43
N PRO A 507 -2.90 3.11 22.38
CA PRO A 507 -3.94 2.08 22.58
C PRO A 507 -5.23 2.30 21.78
N SER A 508 -5.50 3.51 21.26
CA SER A 508 -6.68 3.76 20.45
C SER A 508 -6.52 3.28 19.00
N THR A 509 -7.59 3.33 18.23
CA THR A 509 -7.58 3.22 16.77
C THR A 509 -7.52 4.63 16.15
N ILE A 510 -7.38 4.72 14.82
CA ILE A 510 -7.45 6.02 14.11
C ILE A 510 -8.92 6.43 14.00
N GLU A 511 -9.77 5.62 13.37
CA GLU A 511 -11.22 5.81 13.39
C GLU A 511 -11.79 5.43 14.76
N TRP A 512 -12.90 6.02 15.15
CA TRP A 512 -13.52 5.79 16.45
C TRP A 512 -14.48 4.59 16.48
N GLU A 513 -15.03 4.20 15.32
CA GLU A 513 -15.83 2.97 15.13
C GLU A 513 -15.26 2.07 14.03
#